data_d42145b3ac1e3e70751bfa937ba4a547
#
_entry.id   d42145b3ac1e3e70751bfa937ba4a547
#
_cell.length_a   1.000
_cell.length_b   1.000
_cell.length_c   1.000
_cell.angle_alpha   90.00
_cell.angle_beta   90.00
_cell.angle_gamma   90.00
#
_symmetry.space_group_name_H-M   'P 1'
#
loop_
_entity.id
_entity.type
_entity.pdbx_description
1 polymer ?
#
loop_
_entity_poly.entity_id
_entity_poly.type
_entity_poly.pdbx_seq_one_letter_code
_entity_poly.pdbx_strand_id
1 'polypeptide(L)'
;MTEPDQTAVRVALWRAMHVQLDGPPHVLEDEIGLRLADPADGWRDRPDMHPVFTSGFRASMVTRARFIEDLLAERAAAGTGQYVLLGAGLDTFAQRRPGLASRLTLFEVDQPGTQAWKRQRLTDLGYGIPGWLRLVPVDFEGGASWRDEVAAAGFDASRPAVVASTGVSMYLTREANAATLRDLATLAPGSTVAMTFVLPLDLVDEQDRQGWTIAENGARSSGTPFISFFTPAEFLGLAREAGFTDVRHVSGRELGERYLAGRSDGLRVSTGEDFLIATVLAALKRAG
;
A
#
# COMPACT_ATOMS: atom_id res chain seq x y z
N MET A 1 -5.60 18.99 15.91
CA MET A 1 -5.22 17.64 15.42
C MET A 1 -4.39 17.85 14.16
N THR A 2 -3.24 17.22 14.02
CA THR A 2 -2.40 17.35 12.83
C THR A 2 -3.11 16.63 11.68
N GLU A 3 -3.24 17.29 10.51
CA GLU A 3 -3.82 16.67 9.32
C GLU A 3 -2.94 15.50 8.84
N PRO A 4 -3.51 14.49 8.20
CA PRO A 4 -2.74 13.39 7.61
C PRO A 4 -1.87 13.92 6.46
N ASP A 5 -0.84 13.15 6.12
CA ASP A 5 0.01 13.47 4.99
C ASP A 5 -0.81 13.66 3.70
N GLN A 6 -0.46 14.69 2.91
CA GLN A 6 -1.19 15.04 1.70
C GLN A 6 -1.20 13.90 0.66
N THR A 7 -0.22 13.00 0.70
CA THR A 7 -0.18 11.82 -0.17
C THR A 7 -1.24 10.81 0.25
N ALA A 8 -1.41 10.58 1.56
CA ALA A 8 -2.47 9.71 2.08
C ALA A 8 -3.86 10.23 1.72
N VAL A 9 -4.07 11.55 1.86
CA VAL A 9 -5.31 12.23 1.44
C VAL A 9 -5.54 12.04 -0.07
N ARG A 10 -4.54 12.33 -0.90
CA ARG A 10 -4.63 12.22 -2.36
C ARG A 10 -5.02 10.80 -2.81
N VAL A 11 -4.38 9.79 -2.26
CA VAL A 11 -4.69 8.38 -2.58
C VAL A 11 -6.12 8.02 -2.19
N ALA A 12 -6.60 8.47 -1.02
CA ALA A 12 -7.97 8.25 -0.58
C ALA A 12 -9.00 8.92 -1.52
N LEU A 13 -8.71 10.16 -1.94
CA LEU A 13 -9.56 10.89 -2.89
C LEU A 13 -9.58 10.21 -4.27
N TRP A 14 -8.45 9.75 -4.78
CA TRP A 14 -8.40 9.01 -6.05
C TRP A 14 -9.20 7.71 -6.04
N ARG A 15 -9.20 6.97 -4.92
CA ARG A 15 -10.05 5.77 -4.79
C ARG A 15 -11.54 6.12 -4.82
N ALA A 16 -11.94 7.21 -4.17
CA ALA A 16 -13.32 7.68 -4.22
C ALA A 16 -13.72 8.21 -5.62
N MET A 17 -12.82 8.95 -6.26
CA MET A 17 -13.04 9.42 -7.64
C MET A 17 -13.22 8.27 -8.63
N HIS A 18 -12.60 7.13 -8.41
CA HIS A 18 -12.84 5.94 -9.23
C HIS A 18 -14.33 5.54 -9.23
N VAL A 19 -14.95 5.55 -8.06
CA VAL A 19 -16.39 5.23 -7.95
C VAL A 19 -17.27 6.30 -8.59
N GLN A 20 -16.85 7.56 -8.55
CA GLN A 20 -17.65 8.71 -8.98
C GLN A 20 -17.52 9.02 -10.47
N LEU A 21 -16.38 8.68 -11.10
CA LEU A 21 -16.04 9.13 -12.45
C LEU A 21 -15.85 7.99 -13.46
N ASP A 22 -15.33 6.86 -13.00
CA ASP A 22 -15.03 5.74 -13.90
C ASP A 22 -16.26 4.82 -13.99
N GLY A 23 -16.52 4.24 -15.16
CA GLY A 23 -17.70 3.40 -15.38
C GLY A 23 -17.68 2.08 -14.60
N PRO A 24 -18.84 1.49 -14.27
CA PRO A 24 -18.92 0.16 -13.67
C PRO A 24 -18.52 -0.95 -14.69
N PRO A 25 -18.09 -2.14 -14.22
CA PRO A 25 -17.93 -2.49 -12.81
C PRO A 25 -16.70 -1.83 -12.18
N HIS A 26 -16.83 -1.36 -10.95
CA HIS A 26 -15.72 -0.77 -10.23
C HIS A 26 -14.75 -1.85 -9.72
N VAL A 27 -13.46 -1.60 -9.87
CA VAL A 27 -12.40 -2.50 -9.36
C VAL A 27 -12.39 -2.50 -7.84
N LEU A 28 -12.63 -1.32 -7.26
CA LEU A 28 -12.68 -1.09 -5.82
C LEU A 28 -13.74 -0.03 -5.52
N GLU A 29 -14.68 -0.33 -4.65
CA GLU A 29 -15.68 0.63 -4.19
C GLU A 29 -15.22 1.23 -2.86
N ASP A 30 -14.64 2.43 -2.91
CA ASP A 30 -14.11 3.12 -1.73
C ASP A 30 -14.48 4.60 -1.68
N GLU A 31 -15.66 4.89 -1.16
CA GLU A 31 -16.05 6.26 -0.79
C GLU A 31 -15.78 6.56 0.70
N ILE A 32 -15.37 5.55 1.47
CA ILE A 32 -15.04 5.75 2.89
C ILE A 32 -13.76 6.58 3.01
N GLY A 33 -12.80 6.37 2.11
CA GLY A 33 -11.57 7.15 2.06
C GLY A 33 -11.80 8.66 1.93
N LEU A 34 -12.78 9.08 1.11
CA LEU A 34 -13.20 10.49 0.99
C LEU A 34 -13.75 11.01 2.33
N ARG A 35 -14.57 10.22 3.02
CA ARG A 35 -15.13 10.62 4.32
C ARG A 35 -14.07 10.69 5.41
N LEU A 36 -13.04 9.82 5.36
CA LEU A 36 -11.90 9.88 6.28
C LEU A 36 -11.00 11.09 6.00
N ALA A 37 -10.77 11.39 4.73
CA ALA A 37 -9.95 12.53 4.32
C ALA A 37 -10.56 13.87 4.70
N ASP A 38 -11.90 13.97 4.67
CA ASP A 38 -12.65 15.19 5.01
C ASP A 38 -12.09 16.45 4.31
N PRO A 39 -11.95 16.41 2.98
CA PRO A 39 -11.30 17.49 2.28
C PRO A 39 -12.17 18.76 2.30
N ALA A 40 -11.53 19.93 2.31
CA ALA A 40 -12.22 21.21 2.17
C ALA A 40 -13.01 21.31 0.86
N ASP A 41 -14.02 22.18 0.84
CA ASP A 41 -14.78 22.49 -0.37
C ASP A 41 -13.85 22.88 -1.53
N GLY A 42 -14.23 22.51 -2.76
CA GLY A 42 -13.41 22.80 -3.94
C GLY A 42 -12.22 21.85 -4.15
N TRP A 43 -12.06 20.79 -3.35
CA TRP A 43 -10.96 19.83 -3.52
C TRP A 43 -10.88 19.20 -4.93
N ARG A 44 -12.01 19.13 -5.65
CA ARG A 44 -12.06 18.60 -7.02
C ARG A 44 -11.41 19.52 -8.05
N ASP A 45 -11.28 20.82 -7.72
CA ASP A 45 -10.67 21.82 -8.61
C ASP A 45 -9.12 21.82 -8.51
N ARG A 46 -8.58 21.04 -7.59
CA ARG A 46 -7.13 20.86 -7.45
C ARG A 46 -6.54 20.21 -8.71
N PRO A 47 -5.36 20.64 -9.18
CA PRO A 47 -4.71 20.04 -10.36
C PRO A 47 -4.46 18.53 -10.23
N ASP A 48 -4.16 18.04 -9.02
CA ASP A 48 -3.93 16.63 -8.72
C ASP A 48 -5.24 15.80 -8.60
N MET A 49 -6.40 16.45 -8.83
CA MET A 49 -7.72 15.81 -8.89
C MET A 49 -8.35 15.90 -10.29
N HIS A 50 -7.60 16.35 -11.30
CA HIS A 50 -8.14 16.50 -12.66
C HIS A 50 -8.63 15.15 -13.22
N PRO A 51 -9.91 15.02 -13.62
CA PRO A 51 -10.55 13.72 -13.86
C PRO A 51 -9.89 12.90 -14.98
N VAL A 52 -9.44 13.53 -16.04
CA VAL A 52 -8.80 12.83 -17.18
C VAL A 52 -7.31 12.60 -16.91
N PHE A 53 -6.61 13.63 -16.49
CA PHE A 53 -5.16 13.58 -16.30
C PHE A 53 -4.73 12.56 -15.23
N THR A 54 -5.53 12.39 -14.17
CA THR A 54 -5.23 11.46 -13.07
C THR A 54 -5.87 10.07 -13.24
N SER A 55 -6.54 9.79 -14.34
CA SER A 55 -7.24 8.52 -14.56
C SER A 55 -6.32 7.30 -14.42
N GLY A 56 -5.12 7.36 -14.99
CA GLY A 56 -4.14 6.28 -14.87
C GLY A 56 -3.67 6.06 -13.42
N PHE A 57 -3.45 7.13 -12.66
CA PHE A 57 -3.10 7.02 -11.23
C PHE A 57 -4.26 6.47 -10.41
N ARG A 58 -5.50 6.91 -10.65
CA ARG A 58 -6.68 6.32 -10.00
C ARG A 58 -6.77 4.81 -10.24
N ALA A 59 -6.62 4.42 -11.52
CA ALA A 59 -6.61 3.00 -11.91
C ALA A 59 -5.51 2.23 -11.19
N SER A 60 -4.29 2.77 -11.10
CA SER A 60 -3.18 2.16 -10.37
C SER A 60 -3.50 2.01 -8.88
N MET A 61 -4.06 3.03 -8.24
CA MET A 61 -4.39 2.97 -6.80
C MET A 61 -5.47 1.91 -6.49
N VAL A 62 -6.52 1.80 -7.32
CA VAL A 62 -7.59 0.83 -7.06
C VAL A 62 -7.18 -0.60 -7.43
N THR A 63 -6.41 -0.81 -8.48
CA THR A 63 -5.91 -2.15 -8.85
C THR A 63 -4.87 -2.64 -7.83
N ARG A 64 -4.01 -1.74 -7.33
CA ARG A 64 -3.06 -2.01 -6.25
C ARG A 64 -3.76 -2.45 -4.97
N ALA A 65 -4.77 -1.71 -4.52
CA ALA A 65 -5.54 -2.05 -3.34
C ALA A 65 -6.30 -3.37 -3.53
N ARG A 66 -6.94 -3.57 -4.68
CA ARG A 66 -7.66 -4.81 -4.98
C ARG A 66 -6.73 -6.03 -5.00
N PHE A 67 -5.53 -5.90 -5.54
CA PHE A 67 -4.54 -6.97 -5.56
C PHE A 67 -4.13 -7.41 -4.15
N ILE A 68 -3.93 -6.46 -3.24
CA ILE A 68 -3.66 -6.77 -1.82
C ILE A 68 -4.86 -7.46 -1.18
N GLU A 69 -6.08 -7.03 -1.45
CA GLU A 69 -7.29 -7.67 -0.90
C GLU A 69 -7.47 -9.10 -1.39
N ASP A 70 -7.19 -9.36 -2.68
CA ASP A 70 -7.24 -10.72 -3.24
C ASP A 70 -6.15 -11.61 -2.61
N LEU A 71 -4.93 -11.08 -2.43
CA LEU A 71 -3.84 -11.76 -1.73
C LEU A 71 -4.21 -12.08 -0.28
N LEU A 72 -4.81 -11.13 0.44
CA LEU A 72 -5.28 -11.34 1.80
C LEU A 72 -6.36 -12.42 1.87
N ALA A 73 -7.31 -12.41 0.95
CA ALA A 73 -8.37 -13.43 0.90
C ALA A 73 -7.78 -14.83 0.68
N GLU A 74 -6.81 -14.95 -0.25
CA GLU A 74 -6.10 -16.20 -0.52
C GLU A 74 -5.34 -16.69 0.72
N ARG A 75 -4.54 -15.82 1.36
CA ARG A 75 -3.71 -16.20 2.52
C ARG A 75 -4.56 -16.47 3.76
N ALA A 76 -5.64 -15.71 3.98
CA ALA A 76 -6.58 -15.98 5.07
C ALA A 76 -7.29 -17.33 4.90
N ALA A 77 -7.66 -17.70 3.66
CA ALA A 77 -8.21 -19.03 3.36
C ALA A 77 -7.19 -20.16 3.62
N ALA A 78 -5.90 -19.88 3.44
CA ALA A 78 -4.81 -20.80 3.76
C ALA A 78 -4.42 -20.81 5.26
N GLY A 79 -5.11 -20.04 6.13
CA GLY A 79 -4.92 -20.05 7.57
C GLY A 79 -4.04 -18.93 8.14
N THR A 80 -3.59 -17.97 7.32
CA THR A 80 -2.89 -16.77 7.83
C THR A 80 -3.86 -15.91 8.61
N GLY A 81 -3.55 -15.59 9.87
CA GLY A 81 -4.42 -14.86 10.79
C GLY A 81 -3.97 -13.46 11.13
N GLN A 82 -2.87 -12.97 10.54
CA GLN A 82 -2.30 -11.66 10.83
C GLN A 82 -2.02 -10.87 9.55
N TYR A 83 -2.34 -9.59 9.57
CA TYR A 83 -2.01 -8.66 8.49
C TYR A 83 -1.40 -7.38 9.04
N VAL A 84 -0.24 -6.99 8.53
CA VAL A 84 0.43 -5.73 8.85
C VAL A 84 0.47 -4.86 7.61
N LEU A 85 -0.04 -3.65 7.70
CA LEU A 85 0.01 -2.64 6.65
C LEU A 85 0.96 -1.52 7.07
N LEU A 86 2.15 -1.47 6.47
CA LEU A 86 3.16 -0.44 6.70
C LEU A 86 2.89 0.76 5.79
N GLY A 87 2.75 1.94 6.37
CA GLY A 87 2.30 3.13 5.66
C GLY A 87 0.81 3.08 5.34
N ALA A 88 -0.02 2.80 6.35
CA ALA A 88 -1.45 2.56 6.18
C ALA A 88 -2.22 3.81 5.69
N GLY A 89 -1.75 5.02 5.99
CA GLY A 89 -2.43 6.25 5.61
C GLY A 89 -3.91 6.23 5.95
N LEU A 90 -4.72 6.54 4.96
CA LEU A 90 -6.18 6.48 5.03
C LEU A 90 -6.74 5.22 4.33
N ASP A 91 -6.08 4.07 4.50
CA ASP A 91 -6.62 2.79 4.03
C ASP A 91 -7.97 2.48 4.68
N THR A 92 -8.83 1.78 3.94
CA THR A 92 -10.22 1.52 4.33
C THR A 92 -10.62 0.03 4.21
N PHE A 93 -9.64 -0.85 3.99
CA PHE A 93 -9.90 -2.29 3.88
C PHE A 93 -10.72 -2.82 5.06
N ALA A 94 -10.36 -2.45 6.28
CA ALA A 94 -11.04 -2.87 7.50
C ALA A 94 -12.55 -2.52 7.47
N GLN A 95 -12.90 -1.35 6.97
CA GLN A 95 -14.27 -0.84 6.94
C GLN A 95 -15.05 -1.34 5.72
N ARG A 96 -14.39 -1.53 4.56
CA ARG A 96 -15.04 -2.00 3.33
C ARG A 96 -15.25 -3.50 3.30
N ARG A 97 -14.35 -4.26 3.92
CA ARG A 97 -14.35 -5.73 3.90
C ARG A 97 -14.39 -6.32 5.31
N PRO A 98 -15.33 -5.90 6.19
CA PRO A 98 -15.34 -6.32 7.60
C PRO A 98 -15.44 -7.85 7.75
N GLY A 99 -16.12 -8.54 6.84
CA GLY A 99 -16.26 -10.01 6.87
C GLY A 99 -14.93 -10.75 6.61
N LEU A 100 -13.98 -10.18 5.86
CA LEU A 100 -12.63 -10.71 5.71
C LEU A 100 -11.71 -10.19 6.82
N ALA A 101 -11.74 -8.90 7.08
CA ALA A 101 -10.88 -8.24 8.05
C ALA A 101 -11.05 -8.80 9.47
N SER A 102 -12.27 -9.11 9.89
CA SER A 102 -12.54 -9.71 11.22
C SER A 102 -11.99 -11.12 11.42
N ARG A 103 -11.56 -11.78 10.34
CA ARG A 103 -10.86 -13.09 10.41
C ARG A 103 -9.37 -12.95 10.67
N LEU A 104 -8.87 -11.72 10.68
CA LEU A 104 -7.46 -11.37 10.85
C LEU A 104 -7.29 -10.50 12.09
N THR A 105 -6.09 -10.50 12.69
CA THR A 105 -5.65 -9.35 13.48
C THR A 105 -4.94 -8.41 12.55
N LEU A 106 -5.49 -7.23 12.37
CA LEU A 106 -5.02 -6.21 11.42
C LEU A 106 -4.23 -5.13 12.17
N PHE A 107 -3.00 -4.89 11.76
CA PHE A 107 -2.13 -3.85 12.29
C PHE A 107 -1.89 -2.80 11.21
N GLU A 108 -2.44 -1.63 11.37
CA GLU A 108 -2.20 -0.48 10.51
C GLU A 108 -1.12 0.39 11.16
N VAL A 109 0.04 0.45 10.50
CA VAL A 109 1.22 1.17 10.98
C VAL A 109 1.39 2.45 10.16
N ASP A 110 1.45 3.59 10.83
CA ASP A 110 1.68 4.89 10.20
C ASP A 110 2.18 5.91 11.23
N GLN A 111 2.56 7.09 10.76
CA GLN A 111 2.96 8.22 11.60
C GLN A 111 1.91 8.56 12.66
N PRO A 112 2.31 8.98 13.87
CA PRO A 112 1.39 9.26 14.97
C PRO A 112 0.28 10.24 14.63
N GLY A 113 0.59 11.29 13.84
CA GLY A 113 -0.39 12.28 13.40
C GLY A 113 -1.51 11.67 12.52
N THR A 114 -1.13 10.90 11.50
CA THR A 114 -2.06 10.19 10.61
C THR A 114 -2.91 9.19 11.39
N GLN A 115 -2.32 8.45 12.31
CA GLN A 115 -3.04 7.48 13.14
C GLN A 115 -4.06 8.15 14.07
N ALA A 116 -3.69 9.28 14.68
CA ALA A 116 -4.60 10.05 15.53
C ALA A 116 -5.79 10.62 14.73
N TRP A 117 -5.51 11.18 13.54
CA TRP A 117 -6.55 11.65 12.62
C TRP A 117 -7.51 10.51 12.24
N LYS A 118 -6.98 9.42 11.73
CA LYS A 118 -7.78 8.27 11.29
C LYS A 118 -8.66 7.72 12.41
N ARG A 119 -8.11 7.58 13.61
CA ARG A 119 -8.84 7.13 14.81
C ARG A 119 -10.03 8.04 15.10
N GLN A 120 -9.81 9.34 15.11
CA GLN A 120 -10.87 10.32 15.37
C GLN A 120 -11.95 10.25 14.30
N ARG A 121 -11.56 10.25 13.01
CA ARG A 121 -12.52 10.20 11.89
C ARG A 121 -13.34 8.91 11.88
N LEU A 122 -12.72 7.76 12.16
CA LEU A 122 -13.44 6.48 12.26
C LEU A 122 -14.48 6.52 13.39
N THR A 123 -14.15 7.16 14.50
CA THR A 123 -15.08 7.34 15.64
C THR A 123 -16.23 8.26 15.27
N ASP A 124 -15.95 9.43 14.71
CA ASP A 124 -16.95 10.45 14.32
C ASP A 124 -17.91 9.93 13.25
N LEU A 125 -17.41 9.08 12.35
CA LEU A 125 -18.19 8.46 11.29
C LEU A 125 -18.97 7.20 11.75
N GLY A 126 -18.82 6.80 13.02
CA GLY A 126 -19.53 5.67 13.61
C GLY A 126 -18.97 4.29 13.27
N TYR A 127 -17.79 4.21 12.62
CA TYR A 127 -17.14 2.91 12.36
C TYR A 127 -16.52 2.33 13.63
N GLY A 128 -16.00 3.18 14.52
CA GLY A 128 -15.23 2.75 15.69
C GLY A 128 -13.93 2.04 15.33
N ILE A 129 -13.28 1.47 16.35
CA ILE A 129 -12.07 0.65 16.23
C ILE A 129 -12.38 -0.73 16.80
N PRO A 130 -12.76 -1.71 15.97
CA PRO A 130 -13.09 -3.05 16.44
C PRO A 130 -11.86 -3.75 17.02
N GLY A 131 -12.08 -4.73 17.92
CA GLY A 131 -11.01 -5.39 18.66
C GLY A 131 -9.98 -6.15 17.83
N TRP A 132 -10.25 -6.41 16.56
CA TRP A 132 -9.32 -7.02 15.61
C TRP A 132 -8.49 -6.01 14.80
N LEU A 133 -8.81 -4.70 14.86
CA LEU A 133 -8.06 -3.61 14.24
C LEU A 133 -7.16 -2.94 15.28
N ARG A 134 -5.89 -2.84 14.98
CA ARG A 134 -4.86 -2.16 15.77
C ARG A 134 -4.31 -0.99 14.96
N LEU A 135 -4.55 0.22 15.41
CA LEU A 135 -3.90 1.42 14.89
C LEU A 135 -2.60 1.61 15.66
N VAL A 136 -1.46 1.40 14.98
CA VAL A 136 -0.12 1.37 15.58
C VAL A 136 0.66 2.60 15.12
N PRO A 137 0.76 3.65 15.96
CA PRO A 137 1.54 4.83 15.61
C PRO A 137 3.04 4.52 15.73
N VAL A 138 3.80 4.82 14.67
CA VAL A 138 5.26 4.65 14.64
C VAL A 138 5.92 5.91 14.13
N ASP A 139 6.81 6.48 14.94
CA ASP A 139 7.68 7.58 14.52
C ASP A 139 8.96 7.00 13.90
N PHE A 140 8.92 6.79 12.58
CA PHE A 140 10.06 6.28 11.82
C PHE A 140 11.24 7.26 11.80
N GLU A 141 10.99 8.57 11.88
CA GLU A 141 12.04 9.59 11.90
C GLU A 141 12.73 9.63 13.27
N GLY A 142 11.99 9.38 14.34
CA GLY A 142 12.51 9.20 15.69
C GLY A 142 13.25 7.88 15.92
N GLY A 143 13.34 7.03 14.90
CA GLY A 143 14.05 5.73 14.96
C GLY A 143 13.28 4.63 15.67
N ALA A 144 11.96 4.77 15.85
CA ALA A 144 11.13 3.73 16.43
C ALA A 144 11.07 2.49 15.52
N SER A 145 11.15 1.31 16.14
CA SER A 145 11.02 0.04 15.44
C SER A 145 9.54 -0.30 15.24
N TRP A 146 9.10 -0.37 13.97
CA TRP A 146 7.75 -0.82 13.68
C TRP A 146 7.46 -2.23 14.23
N ARG A 147 8.48 -3.09 14.28
CA ARG A 147 8.35 -4.46 14.80
C ARG A 147 8.05 -4.48 16.29
N ASP A 148 8.75 -3.65 17.05
CA ASP A 148 8.54 -3.57 18.50
C ASP A 148 7.15 -3.01 18.80
N GLU A 149 6.71 -2.01 18.06
CA GLU A 149 5.38 -1.41 18.22
C GLU A 149 4.25 -2.36 17.84
N VAL A 150 4.37 -3.12 16.73
CA VAL A 150 3.34 -4.13 16.39
C VAL A 150 3.36 -5.30 17.37
N ALA A 151 4.54 -5.71 17.88
CA ALA A 151 4.66 -6.73 18.92
C ALA A 151 3.97 -6.28 20.21
N ALA A 152 4.18 -5.03 20.65
CA ALA A 152 3.49 -4.43 21.78
C ALA A 152 1.96 -4.36 21.57
N ALA A 153 1.51 -4.21 20.30
CA ALA A 153 0.11 -4.23 19.91
C ALA A 153 -0.49 -5.64 19.77
N GLY A 154 0.31 -6.71 20.02
CA GLY A 154 -0.14 -8.10 20.04
C GLY A 154 0.16 -8.90 18.78
N PHE A 155 1.10 -8.46 17.93
CA PHE A 155 1.60 -9.25 16.83
C PHE A 155 2.38 -10.47 17.33
N ASP A 156 2.05 -11.66 16.83
CA ASP A 156 2.72 -12.91 17.16
C ASP A 156 3.77 -13.24 16.08
N ALA A 157 5.03 -12.96 16.35
CA ALA A 157 6.13 -13.20 15.43
C ALA A 157 6.39 -14.68 15.12
N SER A 158 5.80 -15.61 15.90
CA SER A 158 5.92 -17.06 15.67
C SER A 158 4.92 -17.59 14.63
N ARG A 159 3.93 -16.78 14.23
CA ARG A 159 2.87 -17.16 13.30
C ARG A 159 3.04 -16.43 11.97
N PRO A 160 2.66 -17.08 10.85
CA PRO A 160 2.72 -16.43 9.55
C PRO A 160 1.81 -15.20 9.48
N ALA A 161 2.27 -14.20 8.73
CA ALA A 161 1.54 -12.97 8.48
C ALA A 161 1.60 -12.58 7.00
N VAL A 162 0.64 -11.78 6.56
CA VAL A 162 0.81 -10.95 5.36
C VAL A 162 1.32 -9.59 5.81
N VAL A 163 2.36 -9.09 5.15
CA VAL A 163 2.83 -7.70 5.35
C VAL A 163 2.77 -6.98 4.01
N ALA A 164 2.00 -5.91 3.95
CA ALA A 164 1.96 -5.03 2.79
C ALA A 164 2.62 -3.68 3.10
N SER A 165 3.37 -3.15 2.12
CA SER A 165 3.93 -1.80 2.15
C SER A 165 3.79 -1.21 0.75
N THR A 166 2.79 -0.37 0.54
CA THR A 166 2.44 0.19 -0.77
C THR A 166 2.56 1.70 -0.79
N GLY A 167 3.30 2.23 -1.77
CA GLY A 167 3.52 3.67 -1.89
C GLY A 167 4.46 4.22 -0.82
N VAL A 168 5.40 3.43 -0.31
CA VAL A 168 6.33 3.79 0.78
C VAL A 168 7.79 3.78 0.33
N SER A 169 8.21 2.76 -0.43
CA SER A 169 9.62 2.50 -0.75
C SER A 169 10.34 3.67 -1.43
N MET A 170 9.62 4.48 -2.23
CA MET A 170 10.16 5.65 -2.91
C MET A 170 10.63 6.77 -1.97
N TYR A 171 10.11 6.80 -0.75
CA TYR A 171 10.49 7.79 0.27
C TYR A 171 11.65 7.32 1.15
N LEU A 172 12.03 6.06 1.05
CA LEU A 172 13.11 5.45 1.82
C LEU A 172 14.40 5.43 1.00
N THR A 173 15.56 5.56 1.65
CA THR A 173 16.84 5.32 0.98
C THR A 173 16.96 3.85 0.54
N ARG A 174 17.92 3.55 -0.37
CA ARG A 174 18.19 2.17 -0.79
C ARG A 174 18.54 1.29 0.42
N GLU A 175 19.35 1.82 1.33
CA GLU A 175 19.77 1.14 2.57
C GLU A 175 18.60 0.86 3.51
N ALA A 176 17.67 1.82 3.64
CA ALA A 176 16.46 1.65 4.46
C ALA A 176 15.50 0.62 3.83
N ASN A 177 15.33 0.61 2.51
CA ASN A 177 14.59 -0.44 1.80
C ASN A 177 15.22 -1.82 2.03
N ALA A 178 16.55 -1.94 1.90
CA ALA A 178 17.27 -3.18 2.16
C ALA A 178 17.16 -3.63 3.63
N ALA A 179 17.19 -2.70 4.58
CA ALA A 179 17.00 -2.99 6.01
C ALA A 179 15.57 -3.49 6.27
N THR A 180 14.55 -2.84 5.72
CA THR A 180 13.16 -3.27 5.82
C THR A 180 12.98 -4.69 5.26
N LEU A 181 13.57 -4.99 4.10
CA LEU A 181 13.50 -6.34 3.51
C LEU A 181 14.19 -7.39 4.41
N ARG A 182 15.34 -7.06 5.01
CA ARG A 182 16.01 -7.97 5.98
C ARG A 182 15.13 -8.24 7.20
N ASP A 183 14.50 -7.22 7.74
CA ASP A 183 13.58 -7.37 8.87
C ASP A 183 12.39 -8.28 8.48
N LEU A 184 11.81 -8.05 7.31
CA LEU A 184 10.69 -8.84 6.82
C LEU A 184 11.08 -10.30 6.53
N ALA A 185 12.31 -10.57 6.11
CA ALA A 185 12.80 -11.93 5.86
C ALA A 185 12.93 -12.77 7.14
N THR A 186 12.89 -12.14 8.33
CA THR A 186 12.91 -12.84 9.62
C THR A 186 11.53 -13.22 10.17
N LEU A 187 10.45 -12.92 9.43
CA LEU A 187 9.10 -13.35 9.81
C LEU A 187 8.95 -14.86 9.81
N ALA A 188 7.91 -15.36 10.47
CA ALA A 188 7.62 -16.78 10.52
C ALA A 188 7.47 -17.40 9.12
N PRO A 189 7.93 -18.63 8.88
CA PRO A 189 7.71 -19.34 7.63
C PRO A 189 6.23 -19.38 7.24
N GLY A 190 5.96 -19.17 5.95
CA GLY A 190 4.61 -19.00 5.41
C GLY A 190 4.14 -17.55 5.36
N SER A 191 4.90 -16.61 5.93
CA SER A 191 4.60 -15.18 5.78
C SER A 191 4.80 -14.74 4.34
N THR A 192 3.93 -13.83 3.90
CA THR A 192 3.98 -13.23 2.56
C THR A 192 4.16 -11.72 2.68
N VAL A 193 5.10 -11.19 1.91
CA VAL A 193 5.40 -9.77 1.82
C VAL A 193 4.97 -9.24 0.46
N ALA A 194 4.27 -8.11 0.43
CA ALA A 194 3.89 -7.40 -0.79
C ALA A 194 4.34 -5.94 -0.66
N MET A 195 5.35 -5.54 -1.44
CA MET A 195 5.87 -4.18 -1.44
C MET A 195 5.81 -3.58 -2.83
N THR A 196 5.40 -2.32 -2.93
CA THR A 196 5.54 -1.60 -4.21
C THR A 196 6.83 -0.82 -4.25
N PHE A 197 7.34 -0.65 -5.47
CA PHE A 197 8.50 0.20 -5.77
C PHE A 197 8.27 0.96 -7.07
N VAL A 198 8.89 2.14 -7.17
CA VAL A 198 8.77 3.02 -8.34
C VAL A 198 9.91 2.75 -9.30
N LEU A 199 9.57 2.69 -10.59
CA LEU A 199 10.53 2.46 -11.68
C LEU A 199 11.30 3.75 -12.02
N PRO A 200 12.55 3.63 -12.52
CA PRO A 200 13.20 4.72 -13.24
C PRO A 200 12.33 5.18 -14.42
N LEU A 201 12.37 6.47 -14.73
CA LEU A 201 11.46 7.08 -15.72
C LEU A 201 11.61 6.51 -17.13
N ASP A 202 12.79 6.02 -17.48
CA ASP A 202 13.07 5.37 -18.77
C ASP A 202 12.38 4.00 -18.93
N LEU A 203 12.01 3.35 -17.83
CA LEU A 203 11.23 2.11 -17.81
C LEU A 203 9.70 2.34 -17.75
N VAL A 204 9.28 3.56 -17.52
CA VAL A 204 7.86 3.95 -17.56
C VAL A 204 7.42 4.08 -19.02
N ASP A 205 6.20 3.63 -19.34
CA ASP A 205 5.62 3.79 -20.67
C ASP A 205 5.61 5.27 -21.08
N GLU A 206 5.96 5.57 -22.32
CA GLU A 206 6.13 6.95 -22.80
C GLU A 206 4.93 7.83 -22.49
N GLN A 207 3.73 7.32 -22.68
CA GLN A 207 2.48 8.04 -22.41
C GLN A 207 2.27 8.40 -20.93
N ASP A 208 2.95 7.74 -19.99
CA ASP A 208 2.81 7.95 -18.55
C ASP A 208 3.94 8.81 -17.97
N ARG A 209 5.07 9.00 -18.69
CA ARG A 209 6.25 9.72 -18.19
C ARG A 209 5.97 11.13 -17.75
N GLN A 210 5.14 11.85 -18.49
CA GLN A 210 4.77 13.22 -18.11
C GLN A 210 4.04 13.26 -16.76
N GLY A 211 3.12 12.32 -16.52
CA GLY A 211 2.40 12.21 -15.26
C GLY A 211 3.35 11.91 -14.09
N TRP A 212 4.29 10.99 -14.28
CA TRP A 212 5.29 10.66 -13.26
C TRP A 212 6.24 11.83 -12.98
N THR A 213 6.69 12.56 -14.00
CA THR A 213 7.49 13.77 -13.82
C THR A 213 6.76 14.82 -12.98
N ILE A 214 5.45 15.02 -13.22
CA ILE A 214 4.63 15.94 -12.45
C ILE A 214 4.46 15.44 -11.00
N ALA A 215 4.22 14.13 -10.81
CA ALA A 215 4.09 13.54 -9.48
C ALA A 215 5.38 13.68 -8.65
N GLU A 216 6.55 13.44 -9.27
CA GLU A 216 7.86 13.62 -8.64
C GLU A 216 8.12 15.06 -8.24
N ASN A 217 7.84 16.02 -9.14
CA ASN A 217 7.98 17.44 -8.85
C ASN A 217 7.03 17.90 -7.74
N GLY A 218 5.79 17.38 -7.73
CA GLY A 218 4.81 17.65 -6.68
C GLY A 218 5.28 17.12 -5.32
N ALA A 219 5.81 15.90 -5.28
CA ALA A 219 6.38 15.30 -4.08
C ALA A 219 7.55 16.14 -3.52
N ARG A 220 8.45 16.57 -4.42
CA ARG A 220 9.58 17.44 -4.05
C ARG A 220 9.10 18.80 -3.49
N SER A 221 8.10 19.39 -4.11
CA SER A 221 7.54 20.70 -3.68
C SER A 221 6.82 20.62 -2.35
N SER A 222 6.25 19.47 -2.01
CA SER A 222 5.58 19.22 -0.71
C SER A 222 6.52 18.75 0.41
N GLY A 223 7.84 18.68 0.14
CA GLY A 223 8.83 18.30 1.14
C GLY A 223 9.00 16.80 1.34
N THR A 224 8.33 15.96 0.55
CA THR A 224 8.42 14.50 0.59
C THR A 224 8.89 13.94 -0.76
N PRO A 225 10.15 14.23 -1.21
CA PRO A 225 10.64 13.84 -2.52
C PRO A 225 10.73 12.32 -2.65
N PHE A 226 10.54 11.82 -3.88
CA PHE A 226 10.95 10.46 -4.20
C PHE A 226 12.47 10.41 -4.27
N ILE A 227 13.08 9.54 -3.48
CA ILE A 227 14.54 9.40 -3.37
C ILE A 227 15.06 8.04 -3.82
N SER A 228 14.19 7.06 -4.03
CA SER A 228 14.58 5.73 -4.52
C SER A 228 13.72 5.29 -5.69
N PHE A 229 14.39 4.86 -6.74
CA PHE A 229 13.83 4.25 -7.93
C PHE A 229 14.58 2.94 -8.17
N PHE A 230 13.85 1.88 -8.56
CA PHE A 230 14.44 0.58 -8.76
C PHE A 230 13.94 -0.05 -10.06
N THR A 231 14.84 -0.67 -10.80
CA THR A 231 14.43 -1.65 -11.79
C THR A 231 13.87 -2.89 -11.09
N PRO A 232 12.99 -3.69 -11.72
CA PRO A 232 12.52 -4.95 -11.14
C PRO A 232 13.66 -5.87 -10.71
N ALA A 233 14.72 -5.97 -11.52
CA ALA A 233 15.88 -6.80 -11.20
C ALA A 233 16.60 -6.36 -9.92
N GLU A 234 16.77 -5.05 -9.73
CA GLU A 234 17.43 -4.49 -8.53
C GLU A 234 16.60 -4.75 -7.28
N PHE A 235 15.28 -4.46 -7.30
CA PHE A 235 14.45 -4.61 -6.10
C PHE A 235 14.27 -6.07 -5.70
N LEU A 236 14.08 -6.97 -6.67
CA LEU A 236 14.07 -8.41 -6.42
C LEU A 236 15.46 -8.92 -5.96
N GLY A 237 16.54 -8.32 -6.45
CA GLY A 237 17.90 -8.59 -5.99
C GLY A 237 18.06 -8.27 -4.50
N LEU A 238 17.62 -7.08 -4.05
CA LEU A 238 17.61 -6.70 -2.63
C LEU A 238 16.83 -7.69 -1.77
N ALA A 239 15.68 -8.17 -2.24
CA ALA A 239 14.88 -9.15 -1.50
C ALA A 239 15.64 -10.50 -1.38
N ARG A 240 16.30 -10.95 -2.44
CA ARG A 240 17.12 -12.19 -2.38
C ARG A 240 18.32 -12.04 -1.45
N GLU A 241 19.00 -10.90 -1.49
CA GLU A 241 20.11 -10.57 -0.58
C GLU A 241 19.65 -10.49 0.87
N ALA A 242 18.40 -10.08 1.11
CA ALA A 242 17.76 -10.07 2.43
C ALA A 242 17.43 -11.48 2.95
N GLY A 243 17.44 -12.52 2.10
CA GLY A 243 17.20 -13.90 2.47
C GLY A 243 15.92 -14.53 1.92
N PHE A 244 15.12 -13.80 1.13
CA PHE A 244 13.97 -14.39 0.45
C PHE A 244 14.42 -15.28 -0.71
N THR A 245 13.96 -16.51 -0.73
CA THR A 245 14.26 -17.47 -1.81
C THR A 245 13.11 -17.59 -2.82
N ASP A 246 11.90 -17.22 -2.41
CA ASP A 246 10.72 -17.14 -3.27
C ASP A 246 10.33 -15.67 -3.45
N VAL A 247 10.69 -15.10 -4.59
CA VAL A 247 10.41 -13.71 -4.95
C VAL A 247 9.80 -13.63 -6.35
N ARG A 248 8.74 -12.83 -6.49
CA ARG A 248 8.03 -12.61 -7.73
C ARG A 248 7.83 -11.12 -7.99
N HIS A 249 7.97 -10.73 -9.24
CA HIS A 249 7.59 -9.43 -9.75
C HIS A 249 6.14 -9.47 -10.24
N VAL A 250 5.37 -8.41 -9.96
CA VAL A 250 4.07 -8.16 -10.57
C VAL A 250 4.05 -6.71 -11.04
N SER A 251 3.98 -6.53 -12.34
CA SER A 251 4.00 -5.20 -12.94
C SER A 251 2.64 -4.50 -12.85
N GLY A 252 2.65 -3.16 -12.91
CA GLY A 252 1.42 -2.38 -13.06
C GLY A 252 0.63 -2.80 -14.30
N ARG A 253 1.32 -3.20 -15.39
CA ARG A 253 0.69 -3.73 -16.60
C ARG A 253 -0.10 -5.01 -16.32
N GLU A 254 0.48 -5.98 -15.60
CA GLU A 254 -0.22 -7.20 -15.19
C GLU A 254 -1.46 -6.90 -14.34
N LEU A 255 -1.41 -5.89 -13.47
CA LEU A 255 -2.59 -5.46 -12.71
C LEU A 255 -3.67 -4.89 -13.63
N GLY A 256 -3.28 -4.10 -14.63
CA GLY A 256 -4.19 -3.61 -15.67
C GLY A 256 -4.87 -4.74 -16.44
N GLU A 257 -4.11 -5.71 -16.90
CA GLU A 257 -4.63 -6.90 -17.60
C GLU A 257 -5.57 -7.71 -16.69
N ARG A 258 -5.24 -7.85 -15.43
CA ARG A 258 -6.04 -8.64 -14.47
C ARG A 258 -7.36 -7.98 -14.10
N TYR A 259 -7.39 -6.67 -13.90
CA TYR A 259 -8.54 -5.98 -13.28
C TYR A 259 -9.30 -5.04 -14.22
N LEU A 260 -8.70 -4.64 -15.33
CA LEU A 260 -9.28 -3.67 -16.25
C LEU A 260 -9.56 -4.26 -17.64
N ALA A 261 -9.26 -5.55 -17.87
CA ALA A 261 -9.52 -6.18 -19.15
C ALA A 261 -11.01 -6.12 -19.52
N GLY A 262 -11.27 -5.83 -20.79
CA GLY A 262 -12.65 -5.79 -21.34
C GLY A 262 -13.42 -4.51 -21.01
N ARG A 263 -12.82 -3.52 -20.36
CA ARG A 263 -13.45 -2.20 -20.12
C ARG A 263 -13.59 -1.41 -21.41
N SER A 264 -14.75 -0.78 -21.59
CA SER A 264 -15.05 0.07 -22.75
C SER A 264 -14.77 1.56 -22.53
N ASP A 265 -14.52 1.97 -21.27
CA ASP A 265 -14.25 3.37 -20.90
C ASP A 265 -12.79 3.80 -21.09
N GLY A 266 -11.92 2.89 -21.54
CA GLY A 266 -10.51 3.17 -21.78
C GLY A 266 -9.67 3.36 -20.51
N LEU A 267 -10.20 3.07 -19.32
CA LEU A 267 -9.45 3.16 -18.07
C LEU A 267 -8.28 2.17 -18.09
N ARG A 268 -7.09 2.65 -17.82
CA ARG A 268 -5.85 1.86 -17.77
C ARG A 268 -4.99 2.29 -16.58
N VAL A 269 -4.16 1.40 -16.08
CA VAL A 269 -3.15 1.76 -15.08
C VAL A 269 -2.09 2.68 -15.70
N SER A 270 -1.58 3.62 -14.91
CA SER A 270 -0.31 4.28 -15.20
C SER A 270 0.82 3.31 -14.82
N THR A 271 1.70 2.98 -15.77
CA THR A 271 2.90 2.21 -15.48
C THR A 271 3.89 3.05 -14.68
N GLY A 272 4.79 2.40 -13.94
CA GLY A 272 5.81 3.13 -13.15
C GLY A 272 5.83 2.74 -11.68
N GLU A 273 4.84 2.02 -11.18
CA GLU A 273 4.86 1.39 -9.87
C GLU A 273 4.55 -0.10 -10.02
N ASP A 274 5.45 -0.94 -9.54
CA ASP A 274 5.38 -2.38 -9.62
C ASP A 274 5.43 -3.02 -8.23
N PHE A 275 5.05 -4.30 -8.12
CA PHE A 275 5.12 -5.07 -6.88
C PHE A 275 6.29 -6.05 -6.85
N LEU A 276 6.91 -6.14 -5.68
CA LEU A 276 7.60 -7.32 -5.17
C LEU A 276 6.63 -8.13 -4.32
N ILE A 277 6.49 -9.42 -4.63
CA ILE A 277 5.86 -10.41 -3.75
C ILE A 277 6.92 -11.39 -3.32
N ALA A 278 7.09 -11.56 -2.00
CA ALA A 278 8.08 -12.48 -1.45
C ALA A 278 7.45 -13.36 -0.37
N THR A 279 7.88 -14.63 -0.30
CA THR A 279 7.41 -15.59 0.71
C THR A 279 8.58 -16.03 1.58
N VAL A 280 8.37 -16.04 2.90
CA VAL A 280 9.32 -16.62 3.84
C VAL A 280 9.11 -18.13 3.85
N LEU A 281 10.07 -18.87 3.30
CA LEU A 281 10.03 -20.34 3.27
C LEU A 281 10.61 -20.93 4.56
N ALA A 282 10.13 -22.10 4.95
CA ALA A 282 10.74 -22.87 6.02
C ALA A 282 12.18 -23.23 5.63
N ALA A 283 13.13 -23.07 6.54
CA ALA A 283 14.48 -23.54 6.31
C ALA A 283 14.43 -25.05 5.99
N LEU A 284 15.00 -25.45 4.86
CA LEU A 284 15.17 -26.86 4.53
C LEU A 284 15.97 -27.50 5.66
N LYS A 285 15.36 -28.41 6.42
CA LYS A 285 16.12 -29.27 7.34
C LYS A 285 17.15 -29.98 6.48
N ARG A 286 18.42 -29.61 6.61
CA ARG A 286 19.51 -30.44 6.07
C ARG A 286 19.36 -31.79 6.71
N ALA A 287 19.03 -32.81 5.92
CA ALA A 287 19.10 -34.19 6.34
C ALA A 287 20.57 -34.42 6.69
N GLY A 288 20.83 -34.62 8.00
CA GLY A 288 22.13 -34.99 8.53
C GLY A 288 22.44 -36.47 8.25
#